data_39e74eb60de33d19b30f54649f289d50
#
_entry.id   39e74eb60de33d19b30f54649f289d50
#
_cell.length_a   1.000
_cell.length_b   1.000
_cell.length_c   1.000
_cell.angle_alpha   90.00
_cell.angle_beta   90.00
_cell.angle_gamma   90.00
#
_symmetry.space_group_name_H-M   'P 1'
#
loop_
_entity.id
_entity.type
_entity.pdbx_description
1 polymer ?
#
loop_
_entity_poly.entity_id
_entity_poly.type
_entity_poly.pdbx_seq_one_letter_code
_entity_poly.pdbx_strand_id
1 'polypeptide(L)'
;MKNPRASSASRSCQDCAHAAAKESRRGFLFAAGTTLLTIGGALVAVPIVGAALAPAANRNPSKWIPLGKLVNFKVGDTVLVTFTNPWGTPDDGDTRENACYVRCLEAGKFQVFAVNCAHLGCPVEWFEQSRLFMCPCHGGVYYEDGSRASGPPPRGLFEYQWRIADENLEIFAGRLPGLQEDA
;
A
#
# COMPACT_ATOMS: atom_id res chain seq x y z
N MET A 1 58.18 -81.38 -15.08
CA MET A 1 57.67 -80.15 -15.66
C MET A 1 56.17 -80.18 -15.56
N LYS A 2 55.58 -79.55 -14.58
CA LYS A 2 54.12 -79.32 -14.44
C LYS A 2 53.88 -77.96 -13.84
N ASN A 3 53.21 -77.12 -14.62
CA ASN A 3 52.82 -75.77 -14.29
C ASN A 3 51.54 -75.82 -13.47
N PRO A 4 51.40 -75.22 -12.30
CA PRO A 4 50.16 -75.10 -11.60
C PRO A 4 49.48 -73.80 -11.99
N ARG A 5 48.25 -73.91 -12.49
CA ARG A 5 47.34 -72.85 -12.86
C ARG A 5 46.94 -71.95 -11.67
N ALA A 6 47.13 -70.70 -11.82
CA ALA A 6 46.55 -69.68 -10.94
C ALA A 6 45.01 -69.63 -11.08
N SER A 7 44.30 -69.93 -10.04
CA SER A 7 42.86 -69.69 -9.95
C SER A 7 42.62 -68.24 -9.59
N SER A 8 42.21 -67.48 -10.54
CA SER A 8 41.68 -66.09 -10.30
C SER A 8 40.29 -66.19 -9.72
N ALA A 9 40.17 -65.93 -8.45
CA ALA A 9 38.89 -65.70 -7.82
C ALA A 9 38.31 -64.35 -8.33
N SER A 10 37.31 -64.46 -9.14
CA SER A 10 36.48 -63.33 -9.50
C SER A 10 35.72 -62.83 -8.24
N ARG A 11 36.26 -61.85 -7.56
CA ARG A 11 35.47 -61.13 -6.57
C ARG A 11 34.36 -60.34 -7.30
N SER A 12 33.11 -60.71 -7.04
CA SER A 12 31.97 -60.18 -7.65
C SER A 12 31.86 -58.70 -7.26
N CYS A 13 31.55 -57.84 -8.25
CA CYS A 13 31.29 -56.43 -8.06
C CYS A 13 30.01 -56.12 -7.25
N GLN A 14 29.47 -57.10 -6.54
CA GLN A 14 28.28 -56.95 -5.70
C GLN A 14 28.56 -56.36 -4.31
N ASP A 15 29.80 -56.39 -3.85
CA ASP A 15 30.18 -55.82 -2.55
C ASP A 15 30.39 -54.31 -2.54
N CYS A 16 30.32 -53.67 -3.70
CA CYS A 16 30.44 -52.20 -3.81
C CYS A 16 29.11 -51.44 -3.61
N ALA A 17 27.96 -52.12 -3.57
CA ALA A 17 26.65 -51.48 -3.50
C ALA A 17 26.13 -51.25 -2.07
N HIS A 18 26.84 -51.75 -1.05
CA HIS A 18 26.41 -51.58 0.35
C HIS A 18 27.43 -50.82 1.23
N ALA A 19 28.20 -49.90 0.64
CA ALA A 19 28.75 -48.80 1.41
C ALA A 19 27.62 -47.83 1.70
N ALA A 20 26.64 -48.28 2.53
CA ALA A 20 25.74 -47.38 3.22
C ALA A 20 26.61 -46.31 3.87
N ALA A 21 26.51 -45.08 3.40
CA ALA A 21 27.28 -43.96 3.91
C ALA A 21 27.07 -43.93 5.41
N LYS A 22 28.06 -44.35 6.16
CA LYS A 22 28.09 -44.23 7.61
C LYS A 22 28.12 -42.75 7.88
N GLU A 23 26.94 -42.18 8.12
CA GLU A 23 26.82 -40.76 8.43
C GLU A 23 27.75 -40.44 9.60
N SER A 24 28.83 -39.74 9.28
CA SER A 24 29.77 -39.33 10.32
C SER A 24 29.04 -38.24 11.15
N ARG A 25 29.29 -38.18 12.48
CA ARG A 25 28.79 -37.11 13.36
C ARG A 25 29.01 -35.75 12.76
N ARG A 26 30.09 -35.56 12.01
CA ARG A 26 30.40 -34.33 11.29
C ARG A 26 29.43 -34.05 10.15
N GLY A 27 29.07 -35.05 9.35
CA GLY A 27 28.06 -34.90 8.27
C GLY A 27 26.69 -34.55 8.82
N PHE A 28 26.28 -35.21 9.92
CA PHE A 28 25.01 -34.87 10.60
C PHE A 28 24.99 -33.42 11.12
N LEU A 29 26.09 -32.98 11.78
CA LEU A 29 26.17 -31.61 12.29
C LEU A 29 26.16 -30.58 11.15
N PHE A 30 26.81 -30.83 10.04
CA PHE A 30 26.75 -29.97 8.85
C PHE A 30 25.34 -29.92 8.27
N ALA A 31 24.69 -31.07 8.09
CA ALA A 31 23.33 -31.14 7.59
C ALA A 31 22.35 -30.44 8.52
N ALA A 32 22.40 -30.67 9.81
CA ALA A 32 21.55 -29.99 10.80
C ALA A 32 21.80 -28.49 10.83
N GLY A 33 23.07 -28.05 10.80
CA GLY A 33 23.43 -26.63 10.78
C GLY A 33 22.94 -25.92 9.52
N THR A 34 23.14 -26.53 8.35
CA THR A 34 22.64 -25.93 7.08
C THR A 34 21.12 -25.89 7.04
N THR A 35 20.42 -26.91 7.52
CA THR A 35 18.96 -26.93 7.60
C THR A 35 18.44 -25.83 8.53
N LEU A 36 19.03 -25.67 9.70
CA LEU A 36 18.65 -24.59 10.63
C LEU A 36 18.89 -23.20 10.03
N LEU A 37 20.04 -23.00 9.37
CA LEU A 37 20.36 -21.74 8.70
C LEU A 37 19.40 -21.44 7.54
N THR A 38 19.05 -22.44 6.74
CA THR A 38 18.09 -22.24 5.64
C THR A 38 16.68 -21.93 6.14
N ILE A 39 16.21 -22.64 7.17
CA ILE A 39 14.90 -22.36 7.77
C ILE A 39 14.90 -20.97 8.41
N GLY A 40 15.90 -20.64 9.24
CA GLY A 40 16.02 -19.33 9.87
C GLY A 40 16.14 -18.20 8.84
N GLY A 41 16.96 -18.39 7.81
CA GLY A 41 17.09 -17.46 6.71
C GLY A 41 15.78 -17.25 5.94
N ALA A 42 15.03 -18.32 5.67
CA ALA A 42 13.75 -18.23 4.99
C ALA A 42 12.69 -17.52 5.83
N LEU A 43 12.62 -17.79 7.14
CA LEU A 43 11.68 -17.12 8.05
C LEU A 43 11.88 -15.59 8.10
N VAL A 44 13.10 -15.11 7.90
CA VAL A 44 13.42 -13.70 7.87
C VAL A 44 13.30 -13.14 6.45
N ALA A 45 13.82 -13.82 5.44
CA ALA A 45 13.85 -13.34 4.07
C ALA A 45 12.46 -13.26 3.43
N VAL A 46 11.59 -14.25 3.67
CA VAL A 46 10.25 -14.29 3.05
C VAL A 46 9.41 -13.04 3.40
N PRO A 47 9.26 -12.64 4.68
CA PRO A 47 8.48 -11.44 4.99
C PRO A 47 9.16 -10.15 4.49
N ILE A 48 10.49 -10.06 4.51
CA ILE A 48 11.20 -8.88 3.99
C ILE A 48 10.99 -8.75 2.47
N VAL A 49 11.21 -9.83 1.72
CA VAL A 49 11.00 -9.84 0.27
C VAL A 49 9.53 -9.61 -0.06
N GLY A 50 8.62 -10.24 0.70
CA GLY A 50 7.18 -10.02 0.57
C GLY A 50 6.79 -8.55 0.75
N ALA A 51 7.28 -7.92 1.81
CA ALA A 51 7.03 -6.49 2.06
C ALA A 51 7.64 -5.58 0.97
N ALA A 52 8.84 -5.91 0.48
CA ALA A 52 9.48 -5.15 -0.59
C ALA A 52 8.75 -5.26 -1.94
N LEU A 53 8.14 -6.42 -2.22
CA LEU A 53 7.41 -6.66 -3.46
C LEU A 53 5.91 -6.31 -3.37
N ALA A 54 5.36 -6.19 -2.15
CA ALA A 54 3.95 -5.88 -1.93
C ALA A 54 3.46 -4.62 -2.67
N PRO A 55 4.20 -3.50 -2.75
CA PRO A 55 3.77 -2.32 -3.51
C PRO A 55 3.61 -2.59 -5.01
N ALA A 56 4.43 -3.47 -5.57
CA ALA A 56 4.35 -3.85 -6.99
C ALA A 56 3.18 -4.81 -7.29
N ALA A 57 2.83 -5.65 -6.31
CA ALA A 57 1.73 -6.61 -6.41
C ALA A 57 0.36 -5.97 -6.10
N ASN A 58 0.32 -5.06 -5.14
CA ASN A 58 -0.89 -4.33 -4.74
C ASN A 58 -1.08 -3.11 -5.63
N ARG A 59 -1.60 -3.30 -6.81
CA ARG A 59 -2.18 -2.21 -7.60
C ARG A 59 -3.53 -1.90 -7.01
N ASN A 60 -3.59 -0.90 -6.16
CA ASN A 60 -4.82 -0.40 -5.59
C ASN A 60 -5.66 0.24 -6.72
N PRO A 61 -6.72 -0.42 -7.22
CA PRO A 61 -7.53 0.16 -8.27
C PRO A 61 -8.35 1.31 -7.70
N SER A 62 -8.13 2.54 -8.16
CA SER A 62 -9.03 3.65 -7.85
C SER A 62 -10.46 3.31 -8.32
N LYS A 63 -11.45 3.73 -7.55
CA LYS A 63 -12.87 3.46 -7.81
C LYS A 63 -13.67 4.74 -7.76
N TRP A 64 -14.75 4.78 -8.51
CA TRP A 64 -15.78 5.81 -8.38
C TRP A 64 -16.59 5.54 -7.12
N ILE A 65 -16.69 6.53 -6.25
CA ILE A 65 -17.37 6.45 -4.96
C ILE A 65 -18.41 7.55 -4.88
N PRO A 66 -19.68 7.23 -4.61
CA PRO A 66 -20.72 8.22 -4.45
C PRO A 66 -20.54 8.98 -3.15
N LEU A 67 -20.60 10.32 -3.23
CA LEU A 67 -20.59 11.22 -2.08
C LEU A 67 -22.02 11.60 -1.65
N GLY A 68 -22.98 11.43 -2.52
CA GLY A 68 -24.39 11.72 -2.26
C GLY A 68 -25.11 12.39 -3.41
N LYS A 69 -26.40 12.65 -3.20
CA LYS A 69 -27.27 13.27 -4.23
C LYS A 69 -26.92 14.73 -4.44
N LEU A 70 -27.00 15.20 -5.69
CA LEU A 70 -26.72 16.58 -6.08
C LEU A 70 -27.55 17.61 -5.29
N VAL A 71 -28.78 17.26 -4.92
CA VAL A 71 -29.70 18.13 -4.15
C VAL A 71 -29.14 18.50 -2.76
N ASN A 72 -28.19 17.73 -2.23
CA ASN A 72 -27.58 17.99 -0.93
C ASN A 72 -26.49 19.09 -0.99
N PHE A 73 -26.06 19.49 -2.18
CA PHE A 73 -24.98 20.44 -2.38
C PHE A 73 -25.54 21.76 -2.91
N LYS A 74 -25.54 22.79 -2.07
CA LYS A 74 -26.01 24.12 -2.45
C LYS A 74 -24.91 24.93 -3.12
N VAL A 75 -25.27 25.71 -4.12
CA VAL A 75 -24.32 26.60 -4.81
C VAL A 75 -23.73 27.61 -3.83
N GLY A 76 -22.41 27.73 -3.84
CA GLY A 76 -21.64 28.61 -2.96
C GLY A 76 -21.18 27.96 -1.65
N ASP A 77 -21.76 26.82 -1.26
CA ASP A 77 -21.39 26.13 -0.02
C ASP A 77 -20.15 25.24 -0.21
N THR A 78 -19.40 25.10 0.88
CA THR A 78 -18.31 24.12 1.04
C THR A 78 -18.66 23.21 2.22
N VAL A 79 -18.88 21.92 1.97
CA VAL A 79 -19.33 20.95 2.97
C VAL A 79 -18.34 19.79 3.12
N LEU A 80 -18.16 19.34 4.36
CA LEU A 80 -17.39 18.14 4.65
C LEU A 80 -18.28 16.90 4.42
N VAL A 81 -17.81 15.97 3.62
CA VAL A 81 -18.48 14.70 3.32
C VAL A 81 -17.57 13.54 3.66
N THR A 82 -18.09 12.55 4.40
CA THR A 82 -17.39 11.31 4.69
C THR A 82 -17.72 10.24 3.66
N PHE A 83 -16.76 9.38 3.38
CA PHE A 83 -16.92 8.23 2.50
C PHE A 83 -16.05 7.07 2.96
N THR A 84 -16.48 5.84 2.68
CA THR A 84 -15.70 4.67 3.03
C THR A 84 -14.53 4.48 2.07
N ASN A 85 -13.33 4.34 2.63
CA ASN A 85 -12.14 4.05 1.84
C ASN A 85 -12.32 2.73 1.07
N PRO A 86 -12.20 2.73 -0.26
CA PRO A 86 -12.35 1.53 -1.08
C PRO A 86 -11.32 0.44 -0.79
N TRP A 87 -10.25 0.79 -0.09
CA TRP A 87 -9.15 -0.10 0.32
C TRP A 87 -9.27 -0.58 1.76
N GLY A 88 -10.21 -0.03 2.51
CA GLY A 88 -10.40 -0.40 3.90
C GLY A 88 -10.77 -1.88 4.02
N THR A 89 -10.10 -2.58 4.91
CA THR A 89 -10.43 -3.94 5.33
C THR A 89 -11.38 -3.90 6.54
N PRO A 90 -12.10 -4.96 6.86
CA PRO A 90 -12.93 -5.01 8.07
C PRO A 90 -12.14 -4.74 9.36
N ASP A 91 -10.83 -5.02 9.36
CA ASP A 91 -9.97 -4.87 10.53
C ASP A 91 -9.52 -3.42 10.76
N ASP A 92 -9.71 -2.53 9.78
CA ASP A 92 -9.32 -1.12 9.89
C ASP A 92 -10.27 -0.29 10.76
N GLY A 93 -11.43 -0.84 11.15
CA GLY A 93 -12.40 -0.16 11.99
C GLY A 93 -12.79 1.24 11.47
N ASP A 94 -12.79 2.22 12.35
CA ASP A 94 -13.15 3.62 12.02
C ASP A 94 -12.16 4.29 11.06
N THR A 95 -10.94 3.80 10.93
CA THR A 95 -9.95 4.35 10.00
C THR A 95 -10.30 4.08 8.52
N ARG A 96 -11.33 3.28 8.26
CA ARG A 96 -11.89 3.10 6.92
C ARG A 96 -12.63 4.33 6.41
N GLU A 97 -13.09 5.20 7.30
CA GLU A 97 -13.78 6.40 6.90
C GLU A 97 -12.79 7.51 6.54
N ASN A 98 -12.91 7.98 5.32
CA ASN A 98 -12.20 9.15 4.83
C ASN A 98 -13.19 10.31 4.65
N ALA A 99 -12.65 11.51 4.54
CA ALA A 99 -13.48 12.69 4.27
C ALA A 99 -12.90 13.50 3.12
N CYS A 100 -13.77 14.30 2.50
CA CYS A 100 -13.40 15.29 1.51
C CYS A 100 -14.26 16.53 1.68
N TYR A 101 -13.77 17.67 1.22
CA TYR A 101 -14.58 18.88 1.11
C TYR A 101 -15.16 18.97 -0.30
N VAL A 102 -16.48 19.08 -0.37
CA VAL A 102 -17.21 19.32 -1.61
C VAL A 102 -17.61 20.78 -1.67
N ARG A 103 -17.11 21.49 -2.66
CA ARG A 103 -17.46 22.87 -2.97
C ARG A 103 -18.33 22.92 -4.23
N CYS A 104 -19.52 23.45 -4.14
CA CYS A 104 -20.42 23.62 -5.26
C CYS A 104 -20.26 25.03 -5.83
N LEU A 105 -19.67 25.18 -7.02
CA LEU A 105 -19.44 26.45 -7.68
C LEU A 105 -20.71 26.96 -8.36
N GLU A 106 -21.34 26.09 -9.11
CA GLU A 106 -22.53 26.29 -9.90
C GLU A 106 -23.34 25.00 -9.96
N ALA A 107 -24.56 25.04 -10.43
CA ALA A 107 -25.34 23.82 -10.63
C ALA A 107 -24.62 22.86 -11.57
N GLY A 108 -24.23 21.70 -11.04
CA GLY A 108 -23.49 20.65 -11.78
C GLY A 108 -21.98 20.90 -11.92
N LYS A 109 -21.40 21.88 -11.23
CA LYS A 109 -19.97 22.16 -11.24
C LYS A 109 -19.39 22.18 -9.84
N PHE A 110 -18.45 21.30 -9.58
CA PHE A 110 -17.90 21.06 -8.26
C PHE A 110 -16.37 21.18 -8.24
N GLN A 111 -15.84 21.41 -7.07
CA GLN A 111 -14.46 21.13 -6.69
C GLN A 111 -14.50 20.21 -5.48
N VAL A 112 -13.68 19.16 -5.46
CA VAL A 112 -13.66 18.21 -4.35
C VAL A 112 -12.25 18.03 -3.87
N PHE A 113 -11.98 18.47 -2.63
CA PHE A 113 -10.65 18.47 -2.05
C PHE A 113 -10.49 17.39 -0.99
N ALA A 114 -9.34 16.74 -0.98
CA ALA A 114 -8.94 15.91 0.14
C ALA A 114 -8.78 16.76 1.41
N VAL A 115 -9.16 16.21 2.56
CA VAL A 115 -8.92 16.86 3.85
C VAL A 115 -7.45 16.93 4.25
N ASN A 116 -6.59 16.20 3.56
CA ASN A 116 -5.18 16.03 3.92
C ASN A 116 -4.36 17.24 3.48
N CYS A 117 -3.72 17.90 4.46
CA CYS A 117 -2.77 18.97 4.22
C CYS A 117 -1.59 18.48 3.38
N ALA A 118 -1.24 19.23 2.34
CA ALA A 118 -0.13 18.90 1.45
C ALA A 118 1.28 18.98 2.11
N HIS A 119 1.36 19.38 3.38
CA HIS A 119 2.60 19.36 4.15
C HIS A 119 2.92 17.93 4.66
N LEU A 120 2.17 17.43 5.64
CA LEU A 120 2.39 16.13 6.28
C LEU A 120 1.06 15.36 6.51
N GLY A 121 0.02 15.67 5.76
CA GLY A 121 -1.23 14.91 5.78
C GLY A 121 -2.18 15.19 6.94
N CYS A 122 -1.91 16.17 7.81
CA CYS A 122 -2.87 16.56 8.86
C CYS A 122 -4.20 17.01 8.24
N PRO A 123 -5.35 16.74 8.88
CA PRO A 123 -6.62 17.24 8.37
C PRO A 123 -6.66 18.77 8.40
N VAL A 124 -7.18 19.37 7.33
CA VAL A 124 -7.46 20.80 7.26
C VAL A 124 -8.90 21.05 7.69
N GLU A 125 -9.16 22.25 8.20
CA GLU A 125 -10.51 22.71 8.59
C GLU A 125 -10.93 23.85 7.66
N TRP A 126 -12.22 23.88 7.29
CA TRP A 126 -12.82 24.95 6.52
C TRP A 126 -13.37 26.03 7.43
N PHE A 127 -12.97 27.27 7.19
CA PHE A 127 -13.45 28.45 7.90
C PHE A 127 -14.29 29.32 6.95
N GLU A 128 -15.59 29.23 7.09
CA GLU A 128 -16.53 29.88 6.18
C GLU A 128 -16.39 31.41 6.15
N GLN A 129 -16.18 32.04 7.34
CA GLN A 129 -16.07 33.49 7.46
C GLN A 129 -14.89 34.07 6.72
N SER A 130 -13.76 33.36 6.71
CA SER A 130 -12.53 33.78 6.02
C SER A 130 -12.39 33.17 4.63
N ARG A 131 -13.24 32.19 4.28
CA ARG A 131 -13.17 31.38 3.06
C ARG A 131 -11.79 30.76 2.84
N LEU A 132 -11.25 30.18 3.91
CA LEU A 132 -9.92 29.54 3.93
C LEU A 132 -10.01 28.15 4.52
N PHE A 133 -9.16 27.25 3.99
CA PHE A 133 -8.82 26.02 4.67
C PHE A 133 -7.55 26.25 5.50
N MET A 134 -7.56 25.80 6.74
CA MET A 134 -6.42 25.94 7.64
C MET A 134 -6.02 24.59 8.23
N CYS A 135 -4.72 24.35 8.27
CA CYS A 135 -4.14 23.17 8.91
C CYS A 135 -3.65 23.55 10.31
N PRO A 136 -4.22 22.98 11.38
CA PRO A 136 -3.87 23.35 12.76
C PRO A 136 -2.47 22.87 13.18
N CYS A 137 -1.90 21.88 12.46
CA CYS A 137 -0.63 21.27 12.87
C CYS A 137 0.57 22.23 12.72
N HIS A 138 0.71 22.90 11.58
CA HIS A 138 1.87 23.76 11.29
C HIS A 138 1.47 25.06 10.55
N GLY A 139 0.21 25.43 10.61
CA GLY A 139 -0.27 26.71 10.06
C GLY A 139 -0.27 26.76 8.51
N GLY A 140 -0.47 25.63 7.85
CA GLY A 140 -0.74 25.63 6.40
C GLY A 140 -2.10 26.29 6.12
N VAL A 141 -2.14 27.21 5.15
CA VAL A 141 -3.38 27.93 4.77
C VAL A 141 -3.57 27.80 3.26
N TYR A 142 -4.85 27.57 2.88
CA TYR A 142 -5.26 27.45 1.48
C TYR A 142 -6.47 28.33 1.22
N TYR A 143 -6.53 28.86 0.03
CA TYR A 143 -7.71 29.57 -0.43
C TYR A 143 -8.89 28.61 -0.66
N GLU A 144 -10.07 29.17 -0.87
CA GLU A 144 -11.29 28.40 -1.13
C GLU A 144 -11.23 27.52 -2.38
N ASP A 145 -10.38 27.86 -3.35
CA ASP A 145 -10.11 27.08 -4.56
C ASP A 145 -9.06 25.97 -4.36
N GLY A 146 -8.64 25.72 -3.11
CA GLY A 146 -7.64 24.74 -2.77
C GLY A 146 -6.20 25.18 -3.02
N SER A 147 -5.95 26.33 -3.65
CA SER A 147 -4.60 26.81 -3.89
C SER A 147 -3.90 27.21 -2.59
N ARG A 148 -2.58 27.08 -2.55
CA ARG A 148 -1.78 27.44 -1.37
C ARG A 148 -1.78 28.94 -1.15
N ALA A 149 -2.18 29.38 0.05
CA ALA A 149 -2.11 30.77 0.49
C ALA A 149 -0.82 31.05 1.28
N SER A 150 -0.52 30.24 2.31
CA SER A 150 0.69 30.43 3.15
C SER A 150 1.08 29.17 3.93
N GLY A 151 2.20 29.26 4.63
CA GLY A 151 2.69 28.18 5.50
C GLY A 151 3.62 27.18 4.80
N PRO A 152 3.92 26.05 5.46
CA PRO A 152 4.91 25.09 4.98
C PRO A 152 4.46 24.19 3.82
N PRO A 153 3.15 24.01 3.45
CA PRO A 153 2.78 23.14 2.34
C PRO A 153 3.47 23.52 1.04
N PRO A 154 4.02 22.59 0.26
CA PRO A 154 4.69 22.90 -1.01
C PRO A 154 3.71 23.20 -2.16
N ARG A 155 2.45 22.79 -2.04
CA ARG A 155 1.41 22.89 -3.10
C ARG A 155 0.03 23.11 -2.50
N GLY A 156 -0.99 23.25 -3.35
CA GLY A 156 -2.41 23.27 -2.97
C GLY A 156 -2.92 21.95 -2.41
N LEU A 157 -4.17 21.94 -1.99
CA LEU A 157 -4.88 20.72 -1.62
C LEU A 157 -5.01 19.79 -2.83
N PHE A 158 -5.00 18.48 -2.57
CA PHE A 158 -5.29 17.53 -3.62
C PHE A 158 -6.77 17.61 -4.03
N GLU A 159 -7.02 17.79 -5.32
CA GLU A 159 -8.35 17.82 -5.90
C GLU A 159 -8.69 16.47 -6.51
N TYR A 160 -9.80 15.87 -6.07
CA TYR A 160 -10.30 14.63 -6.64
C TYR A 160 -10.92 14.85 -8.00
N GLN A 161 -10.71 13.94 -8.93
CA GLN A 161 -11.54 13.84 -10.12
C GLN A 161 -12.96 13.46 -9.70
N TRP A 162 -13.94 14.13 -10.27
CA TRP A 162 -15.33 13.90 -9.97
C TRP A 162 -16.17 13.73 -11.23
N ARG A 163 -17.34 13.14 -11.08
CA ARG A 163 -18.35 13.04 -12.13
C ARG A 163 -19.74 13.03 -11.51
N ILE A 164 -20.74 13.26 -12.36
CA ILE A 164 -22.14 13.07 -12.00
C ILE A 164 -22.64 11.77 -12.64
N ALA A 165 -23.18 10.87 -11.83
CA ALA A 165 -23.79 9.63 -12.26
C ALA A 165 -25.06 9.37 -11.45
N ASP A 166 -26.16 9.06 -12.12
CA ASP A 166 -27.47 8.74 -11.50
C ASP A 166 -27.88 9.75 -10.42
N GLU A 167 -27.78 11.04 -10.72
CA GLU A 167 -28.08 12.17 -9.81
C GLU A 167 -27.16 12.24 -8.56
N ASN A 168 -26.11 11.44 -8.49
CA ASN A 168 -25.12 11.49 -7.43
C ASN A 168 -23.83 12.17 -7.92
N LEU A 169 -23.19 12.89 -7.00
CA LEU A 169 -21.81 13.31 -7.16
C LEU A 169 -20.90 12.13 -6.76
N GLU A 170 -20.00 11.74 -7.65
CA GLU A 170 -19.03 10.68 -7.41
C GLU A 170 -17.61 11.21 -7.55
N ILE A 171 -16.70 10.71 -6.75
CA ILE A 171 -15.25 10.96 -6.84
C ILE A 171 -14.49 9.70 -7.27
N PHE A 172 -13.41 9.92 -7.99
CA PHE A 172 -12.46 8.86 -8.28
C PHE A 172 -11.46 8.78 -7.13
N ALA A 173 -11.77 7.96 -6.13
CA ALA A 173 -10.96 7.82 -4.93
C ALA A 173 -9.99 6.65 -5.03
N GLY A 174 -8.81 6.86 -4.49
CA GLY A 174 -7.71 5.93 -4.46
C GLY A 174 -6.59 6.47 -3.58
N ARG A 175 -5.35 6.14 -3.93
CA ARG A 175 -4.18 6.68 -3.24
C ARG A 175 -4.06 8.19 -3.49
N LEU A 176 -3.92 8.96 -2.42
CA LEU A 176 -3.50 10.36 -2.55
C LEU A 176 -2.03 10.44 -2.91
N PRO A 177 -1.62 11.41 -3.72
CA PRO A 177 -0.21 11.60 -4.05
C PRO A 177 0.59 11.93 -2.79
N GLY A 178 1.81 11.38 -2.71
CA GLY A 178 2.77 11.71 -1.66
C GLY A 178 3.34 13.11 -1.83
N LEU A 179 4.18 13.55 -0.86
CA LEU A 179 4.82 14.88 -0.89
C LEU A 179 5.71 15.13 -2.11
N GLN A 180 6.21 14.06 -2.71
CA GLN A 180 7.16 14.09 -3.85
C GLN A 180 6.49 13.91 -5.20
N GLU A 181 5.17 13.65 -5.21
CA GLU A 181 4.40 13.47 -6.44
C GLU A 181 3.64 14.77 -6.74
N ASP A 182 3.66 15.20 -7.99
CA ASP A 182 2.82 16.32 -8.45
C ASP A 182 1.34 15.90 -8.40
N ALA A 183 0.48 16.82 -7.96
CA ALA A 183 -0.95 16.59 -7.81
C ALA A 183 -1.70 16.85 -9.12
#